data_a13794ce0b78566c1053d094c566104e
#
_entry.id   a13794ce0b78566c1053d094c566104e
#
_cell.length_a   1.000
_cell.length_b   1.000
_cell.length_c   1.000
_cell.angle_alpha   90.00
_cell.angle_beta   90.00
_cell.angle_gamma   90.00
#
_symmetry.space_group_name_H-M   'P 1'
#
loop_
_entity.id
_entity.type
_entity.pdbx_description
1 polymer ?
#
loop_
_entity_poly.entity_id
_entity_poly.type
_entity_poly.pdbx_seq_one_letter_code
_entity_poly.pdbx_strand_id
1 'polypeptide(L)'
;MNMKNYLLFLFALVTALAQAQPVSKLHRKAILVDTHNDILSSAMLEGKDISHRIKEGHSDLDRWKEGGVDVQFFSVWTDKVPRNKEGFYKDATQEIDSLKLLILKNPDRLTLARNYKEVKRGIRQEKLVALIGLEGGHMIENDPGKLEEIFKIGAGYMTLTWNNSTLLASSAMDETLHPDSLKHKGLTDLGKQIVRRMNELGIIVDLSHTGEQTFYDAIATTTKPVLLSHSSVWNICPVFRNVKDEQIKAVAKNGGVICINFYAGFIDSNFAKRSEELEGTRGKAIKDSLQQFYDAAKLNEIWRQRFAAELDPLRPTLAQVVDHIDYIVKLVGDDYVGIGSDFDGVSFLPVGLDDVTTYPKITQELVRRGYTKSSIRKILGGNVMRVMKANFK
;
A
#
# COMPACT_ATOMS: atom_id res chain seq x y z
N MET A 1 38.18 27.51 12.00
CA MET A 1 37.61 27.10 10.69
C MET A 1 37.98 28.18 9.70
N ASN A 2 38.69 27.87 8.60
CA ASN A 2 39.29 28.82 7.71
C ASN A 2 38.18 29.49 6.85
N MET A 3 38.27 30.81 6.59
CA MET A 3 37.30 31.62 5.84
C MET A 3 36.86 30.99 4.49
N LYS A 4 37.77 30.26 3.84
CA LYS A 4 37.46 29.49 2.61
C LYS A 4 36.45 28.33 2.90
N ASN A 5 36.53 27.70 4.04
CA ASN A 5 35.59 26.60 4.40
C ASN A 5 34.22 27.17 4.80
N TYR A 6 34.18 28.41 5.33
CA TYR A 6 32.93 29.11 5.64
C TYR A 6 32.18 29.52 4.36
N LEU A 7 32.91 30.03 3.35
CA LEU A 7 32.36 30.40 2.06
C LEU A 7 31.88 29.18 1.25
N LEU A 8 32.59 28.05 1.30
CA LEU A 8 32.17 26.81 0.68
C LEU A 8 30.92 26.22 1.35
N PHE A 9 30.84 26.33 2.68
CA PHE A 9 29.66 25.87 3.44
C PHE A 9 28.43 26.75 3.17
N LEU A 10 28.61 28.08 3.10
CA LEU A 10 27.56 29.03 2.74
C LEU A 10 27.09 28.82 1.28
N PHE A 11 28.01 28.59 0.35
CA PHE A 11 27.68 28.35 -1.05
C PHE A 11 26.94 27.01 -1.23
N ALA A 12 27.34 25.96 -0.53
CA ALA A 12 26.65 24.67 -0.51
C ALA A 12 25.25 24.79 0.13
N LEU A 13 25.10 25.58 1.19
CA LEU A 13 23.81 25.83 1.87
C LEU A 13 22.86 26.65 0.97
N VAL A 14 23.35 27.68 0.29
CA VAL A 14 22.55 28.49 -0.63
C VAL A 14 22.14 27.71 -1.87
N THR A 15 23.01 26.88 -2.42
CA THR A 15 22.66 26.00 -3.55
C THR A 15 21.68 24.89 -3.15
N ALA A 16 21.81 24.32 -1.95
CA ALA A 16 20.85 23.35 -1.40
C ALA A 16 19.48 23.99 -1.17
N LEU A 17 19.41 25.19 -0.61
CA LEU A 17 18.16 25.94 -0.40
C LEU A 17 17.52 26.37 -1.72
N ALA A 18 18.33 26.76 -2.72
CA ALA A 18 17.83 27.13 -4.05
C ALA A 18 17.28 25.94 -4.85
N GLN A 19 17.77 24.71 -4.58
CA GLN A 19 17.23 23.49 -5.18
C GLN A 19 16.01 22.95 -4.41
N ALA A 20 15.90 23.15 -3.10
CA ALA A 20 14.80 22.67 -2.27
C ALA A 20 13.45 23.34 -2.60
N GLN A 21 13.43 24.63 -2.91
CA GLN A 21 12.20 25.37 -3.27
C GLN A 21 11.50 24.84 -4.54
N PRO A 22 12.19 24.54 -5.66
CA PRO A 22 11.57 23.93 -6.84
C PRO A 22 10.99 22.54 -6.58
N VAL A 23 11.64 21.74 -5.72
CA VAL A 23 11.19 20.38 -5.38
C VAL A 23 9.92 20.42 -4.54
N SER A 24 9.86 21.24 -3.49
CA SER A 24 8.67 21.38 -2.65
C SER A 24 7.47 21.90 -3.47
N LYS A 25 7.69 22.81 -4.40
CA LYS A 25 6.66 23.30 -5.32
C LYS A 25 6.19 22.23 -6.30
N LEU A 26 7.10 21.36 -6.78
CA LEU A 26 6.76 20.25 -7.66
C LEU A 26 5.90 19.22 -6.91
N HIS A 27 6.32 18.85 -5.70
CA HIS A 27 5.60 17.91 -4.84
C HIS A 27 4.17 18.39 -4.57
N ARG A 28 4.01 19.62 -4.07
CA ARG A 28 2.69 20.21 -3.75
C ARG A 28 1.76 20.41 -4.97
N LYS A 29 2.31 20.43 -6.18
CA LYS A 29 1.52 20.57 -7.43
C LYS A 29 1.25 19.22 -8.09
N ALA A 30 1.88 18.17 -7.66
CA ALA A 30 1.56 16.82 -8.08
C ALA A 30 0.34 16.33 -7.28
N ILE A 31 -0.49 15.50 -7.87
CA ILE A 31 -1.47 14.73 -7.11
C ILE A 31 -0.71 13.55 -6.50
N LEU A 32 -0.70 13.44 -5.18
CA LEU A 32 -0.12 12.31 -4.48
C LEU A 32 -1.23 11.33 -4.08
N VAL A 33 -1.12 10.10 -4.58
CA VAL A 33 -2.00 8.99 -4.26
C VAL A 33 -1.20 7.91 -3.56
N ASP A 34 -1.59 7.56 -2.35
CA ASP A 34 -1.10 6.38 -1.66
C ASP A 34 -2.19 5.30 -1.68
N THR A 35 -1.85 4.14 -2.21
CA THR A 35 -2.84 3.09 -2.47
C THR A 35 -3.05 2.12 -1.32
N HIS A 36 -2.30 2.25 -0.21
CA HIS A 36 -2.45 1.33 0.92
C HIS A 36 -1.97 1.92 2.25
N ASN A 37 -2.84 1.88 3.28
CA ASN A 37 -2.52 2.32 4.63
C ASN A 37 -3.48 1.66 5.63
N ASP A 38 -2.95 1.05 6.69
CA ASP A 38 -3.68 0.19 7.64
C ASP A 38 -4.10 0.88 8.94
N ILE A 39 -4.18 2.20 8.94
CA ILE A 39 -4.54 2.98 10.13
C ILE A 39 -5.90 2.59 10.74
N LEU A 40 -6.80 2.01 9.93
CA LEU A 40 -8.12 1.58 10.42
C LEU A 40 -7.97 0.45 11.42
N SER A 41 -7.25 -0.60 11.05
CA SER A 41 -7.03 -1.78 11.91
C SER A 41 -6.01 -1.52 13.02
N SER A 42 -4.97 -0.72 12.78
CA SER A 42 -3.85 -0.51 13.71
C SER A 42 -4.09 0.56 14.78
N ALA A 43 -4.98 1.53 14.54
CA ALA A 43 -5.21 2.62 15.48
C ALA A 43 -6.69 2.89 15.74
N MET A 44 -7.51 2.95 14.68
CA MET A 44 -8.90 3.39 14.85
C MET A 44 -9.77 2.34 15.57
N LEU A 45 -9.54 1.04 15.32
CA LEU A 45 -10.21 -0.03 16.07
C LEU A 45 -9.80 -0.06 17.55
N GLU A 46 -8.59 0.43 17.88
CA GLU A 46 -8.15 0.63 19.26
C GLU A 46 -8.76 1.89 19.91
N GLY A 47 -9.60 2.64 19.20
CA GLY A 47 -10.25 3.84 19.68
C GLY A 47 -9.38 5.09 19.67
N LYS A 48 -8.22 5.07 19.00
CA LYS A 48 -7.36 6.25 18.87
C LYS A 48 -8.02 7.30 17.95
N ASP A 49 -7.98 8.55 18.38
CA ASP A 49 -8.46 9.67 17.57
C ASP A 49 -7.32 10.21 16.70
N ILE A 50 -7.38 9.90 15.42
CA ILE A 50 -6.41 10.34 14.40
C ILE A 50 -6.77 11.68 13.74
N SER A 51 -7.74 12.42 14.28
CA SER A 51 -8.09 13.77 13.80
C SER A 51 -6.94 14.76 13.97
N HIS A 52 -6.05 14.52 14.91
CA HIS A 52 -4.86 15.30 15.22
C HIS A 52 -3.63 14.39 15.32
N ARG A 53 -2.45 15.00 15.42
CA ARG A 53 -1.19 14.27 15.54
C ARG A 53 -1.19 13.32 16.74
N ILE A 54 -0.96 12.04 16.48
CA ILE A 54 -0.76 11.00 17.49
C ILE A 54 0.73 10.65 17.63
N LYS A 55 1.13 10.09 18.77
CA LYS A 55 2.54 9.71 19.00
C LYS A 55 2.93 8.44 18.26
N GLU A 56 2.05 7.46 18.29
CA GLU A 56 2.25 6.14 17.68
C GLU A 56 1.79 6.15 16.24
N GLY A 57 2.17 5.10 15.50
CA GLY A 57 1.79 4.89 14.10
C GLY A 57 2.45 5.88 13.15
N HIS A 58 2.06 5.79 11.90
CA HIS A 58 2.71 6.52 10.81
C HIS A 58 1.82 7.60 10.21
N SER A 59 0.52 7.64 10.56
CA SER A 59 -0.48 8.46 9.89
C SER A 59 -1.45 9.13 10.86
N ASP A 60 -1.90 10.31 10.52
CA ASP A 60 -3.04 11.05 11.07
C ASP A 60 -3.37 12.22 10.13
N LEU A 61 -4.49 12.91 10.34
CA LEU A 61 -4.93 13.97 9.44
C LEU A 61 -3.95 15.16 9.36
N ASP A 62 -3.17 15.43 10.40
CA ASP A 62 -2.16 16.51 10.38
C ASP A 62 -0.95 16.07 9.55
N ARG A 63 -0.46 14.86 9.76
CA ARG A 63 0.69 14.32 9.04
C ARG A 63 0.41 14.10 7.55
N TRP A 64 -0.79 13.61 7.15
CA TRP A 64 -1.16 13.51 5.72
C TRP A 64 -1.13 14.87 5.03
N LYS A 65 -1.65 15.91 5.71
CA LYS A 65 -1.58 17.29 5.18
C LYS A 65 -0.14 17.77 5.01
N GLU A 66 0.72 17.52 6.00
CA GLU A 66 2.15 17.85 5.92
C GLU A 66 2.86 17.09 4.78
N GLY A 67 2.58 15.81 4.64
CA GLY A 67 3.11 14.97 3.57
C GLY A 67 2.59 15.28 2.17
N GLY A 68 1.52 16.08 2.08
CA GLY A 68 0.92 16.49 0.81
C GLY A 68 0.14 15.39 0.11
N VAL A 69 -0.46 14.46 0.87
CA VAL A 69 -1.28 13.38 0.34
C VAL A 69 -2.65 13.91 -0.05
N ASP A 70 -3.02 13.75 -1.31
CA ASP A 70 -4.33 14.16 -1.85
C ASP A 70 -5.35 13.04 -1.77
N VAL A 71 -4.92 11.79 -2.00
CA VAL A 71 -5.79 10.61 -2.04
C VAL A 71 -5.14 9.47 -1.25
N GLN A 72 -5.84 8.95 -0.27
CA GLN A 72 -5.44 7.77 0.49
C GLN A 72 -6.46 6.66 0.31
N PHE A 73 -5.99 5.48 -0.12
CA PHE A 73 -6.77 4.27 0.07
C PHE A 73 -6.55 3.77 1.50
N PHE A 74 -7.60 3.77 2.26
CA PHE A 74 -7.64 3.19 3.59
C PHE A 74 -7.87 1.69 3.43
N SER A 75 -6.91 0.89 3.88
CA SER A 75 -7.03 -0.56 3.91
C SER A 75 -8.09 -0.95 4.93
N VAL A 76 -8.98 -1.81 4.51
CA VAL A 76 -9.90 -2.56 5.35
C VAL A 76 -9.35 -3.97 5.38
N TRP A 77 -8.80 -4.35 6.53
CA TRP A 77 -8.06 -5.59 6.69
C TRP A 77 -8.55 -6.40 7.89
N THR A 78 -8.57 -7.70 7.73
CA THR A 78 -8.78 -8.64 8.82
C THR A 78 -7.88 -9.87 8.62
N ASP A 79 -7.43 -10.48 9.72
CA ASP A 79 -6.60 -11.68 9.71
C ASP A 79 -7.39 -12.88 9.11
N LYS A 80 -6.71 -13.99 8.91
CA LYS A 80 -7.29 -15.29 8.49
C LYS A 80 -8.34 -15.86 9.47
N VAL A 81 -8.45 -15.27 10.66
CA VAL A 81 -9.48 -15.58 11.67
C VAL A 81 -10.26 -14.29 11.93
N PRO A 82 -11.59 -14.30 11.85
CA PRO A 82 -12.37 -13.10 12.08
C PRO A 82 -12.31 -12.66 13.55
N ARG A 83 -12.25 -11.33 13.77
CA ARG A 83 -12.32 -10.72 15.11
C ARG A 83 -13.73 -10.84 15.70
N ASN A 84 -14.75 -10.71 14.87
CA ASN A 84 -16.15 -10.80 15.26
C ASN A 84 -16.71 -12.21 15.06
N LYS A 85 -17.56 -12.65 15.98
CA LYS A 85 -18.27 -13.92 15.86
C LYS A 85 -19.20 -13.99 14.64
N GLU A 86 -19.59 -12.84 14.12
CA GLU A 86 -20.46 -12.67 12.94
C GLU A 86 -19.69 -12.82 11.62
N GLY A 87 -18.35 -12.93 11.66
CA GLY A 87 -17.50 -13.23 10.51
C GLY A 87 -16.70 -12.04 9.96
N PHE A 88 -16.02 -12.30 8.86
CA PHE A 88 -15.12 -11.35 8.20
C PHE A 88 -15.84 -10.13 7.62
N TYR A 89 -17.05 -10.32 7.11
CA TYR A 89 -17.85 -9.22 6.58
C TYR A 89 -18.18 -8.20 7.66
N LYS A 90 -18.46 -8.68 8.88
CA LYS A 90 -18.70 -7.81 10.03
C LYS A 90 -17.42 -7.05 10.43
N ASP A 91 -16.27 -7.71 10.40
CA ASP A 91 -14.99 -7.06 10.65
C ASP A 91 -14.76 -5.90 9.65
N ALA A 92 -14.94 -6.17 8.36
CA ALA A 92 -14.77 -5.17 7.31
C ALA A 92 -15.73 -3.98 7.47
N THR A 93 -17.01 -4.24 7.75
CA THR A 93 -18.00 -3.16 7.93
C THR A 93 -17.71 -2.31 9.17
N GLN A 94 -17.15 -2.88 10.22
CA GLN A 94 -16.75 -2.15 11.42
C GLN A 94 -15.61 -1.15 11.14
N GLU A 95 -14.59 -1.55 10.37
CA GLU A 95 -13.52 -0.65 9.96
C GLU A 95 -14.04 0.47 9.05
N ILE A 96 -14.89 0.13 8.09
CA ILE A 96 -15.52 1.12 7.22
C ILE A 96 -16.35 2.12 8.02
N ASP A 97 -17.09 1.67 9.03
CA ASP A 97 -17.88 2.56 9.88
C ASP A 97 -17.00 3.47 10.73
N SER A 98 -15.82 3.01 11.19
CA SER A 98 -14.84 3.85 11.87
C SER A 98 -14.32 4.98 10.95
N LEU A 99 -14.04 4.67 9.68
CA LEU A 99 -13.66 5.67 8.68
C LEU A 99 -14.78 6.68 8.43
N LYS A 100 -16.03 6.22 8.30
CA LYS A 100 -17.19 7.13 8.13
C LYS A 100 -17.36 8.08 9.33
N LEU A 101 -17.14 7.59 10.54
CA LEU A 101 -17.18 8.41 11.75
C LEU A 101 -16.06 9.45 11.75
N LEU A 102 -14.85 9.11 11.32
CA LEU A 102 -13.75 10.07 11.16
C LEU A 102 -14.11 11.17 10.15
N ILE A 103 -14.69 10.79 9.00
CA ILE A 103 -15.12 11.75 7.97
C ILE A 103 -16.22 12.67 8.50
N LEU A 104 -17.20 12.11 9.21
CA LEU A 104 -18.29 12.89 9.80
C LEU A 104 -17.79 13.93 10.82
N LYS A 105 -16.76 13.57 11.60
CA LYS A 105 -16.12 14.49 12.57
C LYS A 105 -15.22 15.54 11.93
N ASN A 106 -14.71 15.29 10.71
CA ASN A 106 -13.72 16.14 10.03
C ASN A 106 -14.14 16.51 8.59
N PRO A 107 -15.38 17.01 8.34
CA PRO A 107 -15.92 17.20 7.00
C PRO A 107 -15.15 18.24 6.17
N ASP A 108 -14.43 19.16 6.81
CA ASP A 108 -13.61 20.18 6.12
C ASP A 108 -12.24 19.68 5.69
N ARG A 109 -11.77 18.56 6.26
CA ARG A 109 -10.44 18.00 6.05
C ARG A 109 -10.43 16.71 5.23
N LEU A 110 -11.49 15.90 5.32
CA LEU A 110 -11.57 14.56 4.78
C LEU A 110 -12.89 14.34 4.04
N THR A 111 -12.88 13.60 2.95
CA THR A 111 -14.10 13.25 2.20
C THR A 111 -13.98 11.84 1.61
N LEU A 112 -15.06 11.06 1.69
CA LEU A 112 -15.15 9.78 0.99
C LEU A 112 -15.47 10.02 -0.49
N ALA A 113 -14.76 9.34 -1.38
CA ALA A 113 -15.09 9.31 -2.79
C ALA A 113 -15.50 7.88 -3.23
N ARG A 114 -16.51 7.76 -4.09
CA ARG A 114 -17.04 6.49 -4.60
C ARG A 114 -16.89 6.36 -6.11
N ASN A 115 -16.51 7.47 -6.76
CA ASN A 115 -16.33 7.55 -8.20
C ASN A 115 -15.28 8.61 -8.56
N TYR A 116 -14.82 8.59 -9.80
CA TYR A 116 -13.74 9.46 -10.26
C TYR A 116 -14.09 10.97 -10.20
N LYS A 117 -15.37 11.34 -10.36
CA LYS A 117 -15.80 12.73 -10.26
C LYS A 117 -15.69 13.25 -8.82
N GLU A 118 -16.01 12.40 -7.84
CA GLU A 118 -15.88 12.71 -6.42
C GLU A 118 -14.42 12.83 -6.00
N VAL A 119 -13.54 11.93 -6.48
CA VAL A 119 -12.09 12.05 -6.26
C VAL A 119 -11.61 13.42 -6.73
N LYS A 120 -11.88 13.80 -7.97
CA LYS A 120 -11.48 15.11 -8.49
C LYS A 120 -12.10 16.30 -7.74
N ARG A 121 -13.32 16.15 -7.24
CA ARG A 121 -13.98 17.19 -6.43
C ARG A 121 -13.26 17.37 -5.10
N GLY A 122 -12.97 16.29 -4.38
CA GLY A 122 -12.26 16.33 -3.10
C GLY A 122 -10.86 16.98 -3.22
N ILE A 123 -10.08 16.57 -4.25
CA ILE A 123 -8.79 17.19 -4.54
C ILE A 123 -8.92 18.70 -4.78
N ARG A 124 -9.90 19.16 -5.60
CA ARG A 124 -10.12 20.59 -5.83
C ARG A 124 -10.56 21.37 -4.57
N GLN A 125 -11.14 20.68 -3.60
CA GLN A 125 -11.52 21.24 -2.31
C GLN A 125 -10.37 21.20 -1.29
N GLU A 126 -9.18 20.74 -1.70
CA GLU A 126 -7.99 20.59 -0.85
C GLU A 126 -8.25 19.71 0.39
N LYS A 127 -9.13 18.71 0.25
CA LYS A 127 -9.41 17.69 1.27
C LYS A 127 -8.63 16.43 0.98
N LEU A 128 -8.22 15.72 2.02
CA LEU A 128 -7.78 14.34 1.86
C LEU A 128 -8.96 13.51 1.34
N VAL A 129 -8.79 12.90 0.18
CA VAL A 129 -9.80 12.02 -0.41
C VAL A 129 -9.59 10.61 0.11
N ALA A 130 -10.54 10.13 0.90
CA ALA A 130 -10.56 8.74 1.36
C ALA A 130 -11.18 7.85 0.27
N LEU A 131 -10.51 6.74 0.01
CA LEU A 131 -11.01 5.61 -0.76
C LEU A 131 -10.90 4.36 0.10
N ILE A 132 -11.77 3.37 -0.11
CA ILE A 132 -11.77 2.12 0.64
C ILE A 132 -11.09 1.05 -0.23
N GLY A 133 -10.08 0.39 0.33
CA GLY A 133 -9.44 -0.77 -0.26
C GLY A 133 -9.66 -2.01 0.60
N LEU A 134 -10.34 -3.03 0.09
CA LEU A 134 -10.47 -4.30 0.82
C LEU A 134 -9.21 -5.14 0.61
N GLU A 135 -8.49 -5.45 1.66
CA GLU A 135 -7.31 -6.30 1.62
C GLU A 135 -7.64 -7.76 1.91
N GLY A 136 -8.23 -8.40 0.91
CA GLY A 136 -8.52 -9.82 0.90
C GLY A 136 -9.98 -10.17 0.58
N GLY A 137 -10.15 -11.02 -0.43
CA GLY A 137 -11.46 -11.51 -0.85
C GLY A 137 -12.19 -12.39 0.16
N HIS A 138 -11.53 -12.80 1.26
CA HIS A 138 -12.19 -13.51 2.36
C HIS A 138 -13.27 -12.66 3.05
N MET A 139 -13.15 -11.32 3.00
CA MET A 139 -14.12 -10.41 3.62
C MET A 139 -15.51 -10.40 2.97
N ILE A 140 -15.63 -10.84 1.73
CA ILE A 140 -16.95 -11.07 1.12
C ILE A 140 -17.50 -12.47 1.40
N GLU A 141 -16.77 -13.31 2.16
CA GLU A 141 -17.18 -14.65 2.60
C GLU A 141 -17.70 -15.54 1.45
N ASN A 142 -17.11 -15.40 0.27
CA ASN A 142 -17.46 -16.06 -0.98
C ASN A 142 -18.89 -15.78 -1.48
N ASP A 143 -19.50 -14.68 -1.01
CA ASP A 143 -20.85 -14.26 -1.38
C ASP A 143 -20.81 -13.05 -2.33
N PRO A 144 -21.23 -13.21 -3.62
CA PRO A 144 -21.34 -12.10 -4.56
C PRO A 144 -22.27 -10.97 -4.08
N GLY A 145 -23.27 -11.29 -3.25
CA GLY A 145 -24.17 -10.29 -2.65
C GLY A 145 -23.43 -9.32 -1.72
N LYS A 146 -22.48 -9.84 -0.94
CA LYS A 146 -21.62 -9.01 -0.08
C LYS A 146 -20.68 -8.10 -0.88
N LEU A 147 -20.20 -8.55 -2.04
CA LEU A 147 -19.47 -7.67 -2.96
C LEU A 147 -20.32 -6.48 -3.43
N GLU A 148 -21.61 -6.71 -3.75
CA GLU A 148 -22.54 -5.64 -4.11
C GLU A 148 -22.75 -4.63 -2.97
N GLU A 149 -22.87 -5.13 -1.74
CA GLU A 149 -23.05 -4.27 -0.57
C GLU A 149 -21.80 -3.44 -0.28
N ILE A 150 -20.62 -4.03 -0.33
CA ILE A 150 -19.34 -3.34 -0.17
C ILE A 150 -19.14 -2.27 -1.26
N PHE A 151 -19.54 -2.56 -2.49
CA PHE A 151 -19.54 -1.56 -3.56
C PHE A 151 -20.45 -0.36 -3.23
N LYS A 152 -21.67 -0.60 -2.76
CA LYS A 152 -22.61 0.47 -2.36
C LYS A 152 -22.06 1.32 -1.21
N ILE A 153 -21.25 0.73 -0.34
CA ILE A 153 -20.56 1.45 0.75
C ILE A 153 -19.44 2.33 0.22
N GLY A 154 -18.81 1.96 -0.92
CA GLY A 154 -17.81 2.78 -1.60
C GLY A 154 -16.45 2.12 -1.77
N ALA A 155 -16.38 0.79 -1.82
CA ALA A 155 -15.13 0.10 -2.12
C ALA A 155 -14.53 0.55 -3.46
N GLY A 156 -13.27 0.98 -3.44
CA GLY A 156 -12.53 1.39 -4.61
C GLY A 156 -11.74 0.25 -5.24
N TYR A 157 -11.12 -0.62 -4.43
CA TYR A 157 -10.52 -1.86 -4.88
C TYR A 157 -10.84 -3.03 -3.93
N MET A 158 -10.64 -4.24 -4.39
CA MET A 158 -10.56 -5.43 -3.57
C MET A 158 -9.39 -6.30 -4.03
N THR A 159 -8.51 -6.64 -3.09
CA THR A 159 -7.47 -7.65 -3.28
C THR A 159 -8.11 -9.03 -3.24
N LEU A 160 -7.79 -9.90 -4.20
CA LEU A 160 -8.45 -11.19 -4.32
C LEU A 160 -8.13 -12.15 -3.17
N THR A 161 -6.94 -12.02 -2.58
CA THR A 161 -6.49 -12.76 -1.39
C THR A 161 -5.69 -11.83 -0.49
N TRP A 162 -5.63 -12.12 0.79
CA TRP A 162 -4.54 -11.72 1.66
C TRP A 162 -3.48 -12.85 1.66
N ASN A 163 -2.78 -13.10 2.78
CA ASN A 163 -1.83 -14.22 2.89
C ASN A 163 -2.51 -15.60 2.93
N ASN A 164 -3.81 -15.66 3.10
CA ASN A 164 -4.62 -16.87 3.06
C ASN A 164 -5.33 -17.05 1.72
N SER A 165 -5.31 -18.26 1.18
CA SER A 165 -6.16 -18.65 0.07
C SER A 165 -7.62 -18.74 0.48
N THR A 166 -8.52 -18.48 -0.47
CA THR A 166 -9.98 -18.51 -0.27
C THR A 166 -10.62 -19.47 -1.26
N LEU A 167 -11.96 -19.57 -1.29
CA LEU A 167 -12.64 -20.28 -2.39
C LEU A 167 -12.61 -19.51 -3.71
N LEU A 168 -12.12 -18.27 -3.73
CA LEU A 168 -12.01 -17.44 -4.94
C LEU A 168 -10.68 -17.66 -5.64
N ALA A 169 -9.59 -17.68 -4.86
CA ALA A 169 -8.23 -17.56 -5.36
C ALA A 169 -7.19 -18.13 -4.38
N SER A 170 -6.04 -18.55 -4.90
CA SER A 170 -4.86 -18.92 -4.11
C SER A 170 -3.96 -17.71 -3.85
N SER A 171 -3.42 -17.61 -2.62
CA SER A 171 -2.52 -16.56 -2.18
C SER A 171 -1.06 -16.82 -2.59
N ALA A 172 -0.23 -15.77 -2.61
CA ALA A 172 1.20 -15.90 -2.86
C ALA A 172 1.90 -16.71 -1.76
N MET A 173 1.50 -16.53 -0.50
CA MET A 173 2.03 -17.30 0.62
C MET A 173 1.75 -18.79 0.44
N ASP A 174 0.51 -19.16 0.19
CA ASP A 174 0.14 -20.57 0.10
C ASP A 174 0.71 -21.25 -1.16
N GLU A 175 0.74 -20.55 -2.32
CA GLU A 175 1.36 -21.07 -3.53
C GLU A 175 2.86 -21.33 -3.35
N THR A 176 3.54 -20.55 -2.47
CA THR A 176 5.00 -20.64 -2.28
C THR A 176 5.39 -21.51 -1.09
N LEU A 177 4.72 -21.32 0.06
CA LEU A 177 5.13 -21.96 1.32
C LEU A 177 4.30 -23.20 1.65
N HIS A 178 3.10 -23.31 1.11
CA HIS A 178 2.14 -24.38 1.42
C HIS A 178 1.51 -25.03 0.18
N PRO A 179 2.29 -25.31 -0.91
CA PRO A 179 1.72 -25.77 -2.19
C PRO A 179 0.95 -27.08 -2.05
N ASP A 180 1.38 -27.98 -1.16
CA ASP A 180 0.74 -29.30 -0.95
C ASP A 180 -0.58 -29.22 -0.18
N SER A 181 -0.87 -28.11 0.47
CA SER A 181 -2.12 -27.88 1.23
C SER A 181 -3.19 -27.12 0.42
N LEU A 182 -2.85 -26.65 -0.78
CA LEU A 182 -3.79 -25.92 -1.64
C LEU A 182 -4.94 -26.81 -2.10
N LYS A 183 -6.18 -26.33 -1.91
CA LYS A 183 -7.38 -26.98 -2.47
C LYS A 183 -7.51 -26.73 -3.97
N HIS A 184 -6.98 -25.61 -4.47
CA HIS A 184 -6.89 -25.22 -5.87
C HIS A 184 -5.74 -24.25 -6.04
N LYS A 185 -5.24 -24.11 -7.25
CA LYS A 185 -4.22 -23.12 -7.63
C LYS A 185 -4.79 -22.19 -8.69
N GLY A 186 -4.66 -20.87 -8.47
CA GLY A 186 -5.22 -19.85 -9.35
C GLY A 186 -6.65 -19.43 -8.98
N LEU A 187 -7.36 -18.80 -9.92
CA LEU A 187 -8.77 -18.44 -9.77
C LEU A 187 -9.67 -19.65 -9.98
N THR A 188 -10.62 -19.83 -9.07
CA THR A 188 -11.76 -20.72 -9.31
C THR A 188 -12.77 -20.09 -10.28
N ASP A 189 -13.77 -20.85 -10.72
CA ASP A 189 -14.86 -20.28 -11.52
C ASP A 189 -15.63 -19.19 -10.77
N LEU A 190 -15.82 -19.34 -9.45
CA LEU A 190 -16.37 -18.29 -8.61
C LEU A 190 -15.45 -17.06 -8.57
N GLY A 191 -14.14 -17.25 -8.43
CA GLY A 191 -13.17 -16.16 -8.49
C GLY A 191 -13.23 -15.41 -9.82
N LYS A 192 -13.34 -16.09 -10.95
CA LYS A 192 -13.53 -15.47 -12.27
C LYS A 192 -14.84 -14.69 -12.37
N GLN A 193 -15.93 -15.20 -11.80
CA GLN A 193 -17.21 -14.49 -11.73
C GLN A 193 -17.07 -13.20 -10.90
N ILE A 194 -16.42 -13.25 -9.74
CA ILE A 194 -16.15 -12.10 -8.90
C ILE A 194 -15.31 -11.05 -9.64
N VAL A 195 -14.22 -11.44 -10.34
CA VAL A 195 -13.39 -10.51 -11.13
C VAL A 195 -14.21 -9.79 -12.20
N ARG A 196 -15.06 -10.53 -12.95
CA ARG A 196 -15.95 -9.90 -13.95
C ARG A 196 -16.94 -8.95 -13.29
N ARG A 197 -17.51 -9.34 -12.14
CA ARG A 197 -18.46 -8.50 -11.43
C ARG A 197 -17.82 -7.23 -10.86
N MET A 198 -16.59 -7.31 -10.37
CA MET A 198 -15.81 -6.13 -9.97
C MET A 198 -15.66 -5.15 -11.14
N ASN A 199 -15.32 -5.64 -12.34
CA ASN A 199 -15.21 -4.81 -13.53
C ASN A 199 -16.56 -4.14 -13.90
N GLU A 200 -17.68 -4.86 -13.79
CA GLU A 200 -19.02 -4.32 -14.02
C GLU A 200 -19.41 -3.26 -13.00
N LEU A 201 -19.10 -3.46 -11.74
CA LEU A 201 -19.38 -2.51 -10.66
C LEU A 201 -18.46 -1.28 -10.75
N GLY A 202 -17.22 -1.44 -11.17
CA GLY A 202 -16.22 -0.39 -11.17
C GLY A 202 -15.25 -0.49 -9.99
N ILE A 203 -15.19 -1.63 -9.30
CA ILE A 203 -14.20 -1.95 -8.29
C ILE A 203 -12.92 -2.36 -9.01
N ILE A 204 -11.78 -1.77 -8.65
CA ILE A 204 -10.48 -2.14 -9.19
C ILE A 204 -10.09 -3.52 -8.67
N VAL A 205 -9.68 -4.42 -9.57
CA VAL A 205 -9.09 -5.71 -9.20
C VAL A 205 -7.66 -5.46 -8.72
N ASP A 206 -7.42 -5.70 -7.44
CA ASP A 206 -6.09 -5.62 -6.86
C ASP A 206 -5.44 -7.01 -6.78
N LEU A 207 -4.18 -7.08 -7.21
CA LEU A 207 -3.42 -8.32 -7.33
C LEU A 207 -2.24 -8.40 -6.35
N SER A 208 -2.12 -7.49 -5.39
CA SER A 208 -1.23 -7.67 -4.25
C SER A 208 -1.61 -8.95 -3.50
N HIS A 209 -0.66 -9.62 -2.84
CA HIS A 209 -0.86 -10.89 -2.14
C HIS A 209 -1.30 -12.10 -2.98
N THR A 210 -1.70 -11.93 -4.23
CA THR A 210 -2.18 -13.05 -5.05
C THR A 210 -1.04 -13.98 -5.47
N GLY A 211 -1.33 -15.28 -5.50
CA GLY A 211 -0.41 -16.27 -6.05
C GLY A 211 -0.12 -16.02 -7.52
N GLU A 212 0.99 -16.56 -8.02
CA GLU A 212 1.40 -16.34 -9.41
C GLU A 212 0.36 -16.85 -10.40
N GLN A 213 -0.24 -18.01 -10.15
CA GLN A 213 -1.31 -18.51 -11.00
C GLN A 213 -2.57 -17.66 -10.92
N THR A 214 -2.96 -17.23 -9.70
CA THR A 214 -4.08 -16.31 -9.51
C THR A 214 -3.87 -15.01 -10.28
N PHE A 215 -2.65 -14.46 -10.25
CA PHE A 215 -2.29 -13.25 -10.97
C PHE A 215 -2.56 -13.41 -12.47
N TYR A 216 -2.05 -14.47 -13.13
CA TYR A 216 -2.25 -14.66 -14.56
C TYR A 216 -3.71 -14.97 -14.92
N ASP A 217 -4.41 -15.74 -14.11
CA ASP A 217 -5.83 -16.02 -14.31
C ASP A 217 -6.67 -14.73 -14.22
N ALA A 218 -6.33 -13.83 -13.28
CA ALA A 218 -7.00 -12.54 -13.11
C ALA A 218 -6.72 -11.62 -14.30
N ILE A 219 -5.46 -11.53 -14.76
CA ILE A 219 -5.09 -10.77 -15.97
C ILE A 219 -5.84 -11.28 -17.20
N ALA A 220 -6.00 -12.59 -17.33
CA ALA A 220 -6.75 -13.19 -18.44
C ALA A 220 -8.29 -12.98 -18.33
N THR A 221 -8.79 -12.74 -17.13
CA THR A 221 -10.24 -12.62 -16.87
C THR A 221 -10.72 -11.18 -16.89
N THR A 222 -9.90 -10.25 -16.38
CA THR A 222 -10.28 -8.83 -16.28
C THR A 222 -10.31 -8.13 -17.64
N THR A 223 -11.24 -7.19 -17.78
CA THR A 223 -11.34 -6.30 -18.96
C THR A 223 -10.90 -4.87 -18.64
N LYS A 224 -10.46 -4.62 -17.41
CA LYS A 224 -10.07 -3.31 -16.90
C LYS A 224 -8.62 -3.32 -16.41
N PRO A 225 -7.96 -2.16 -16.36
CA PRO A 225 -6.64 -2.04 -15.75
C PRO A 225 -6.66 -2.48 -14.28
N VAL A 226 -5.69 -3.33 -13.92
CA VAL A 226 -5.53 -3.82 -12.54
C VAL A 226 -4.67 -2.88 -11.69
N LEU A 227 -4.69 -3.09 -10.40
CA LEU A 227 -3.79 -2.49 -9.42
C LEU A 227 -2.96 -3.60 -8.75
N LEU A 228 -1.72 -3.31 -8.42
CA LEU A 228 -1.01 -3.94 -7.32
C LEU A 228 -0.83 -2.84 -6.27
N SER A 229 -1.71 -2.83 -5.28
CA SER A 229 -1.82 -1.73 -4.33
C SER A 229 -0.57 -1.52 -3.48
N HIS A 230 0.18 -2.60 -3.18
CA HIS A 230 1.40 -2.57 -2.38
C HIS A 230 2.28 -3.81 -2.66
N SER A 231 3.13 -3.72 -3.68
CA SER A 231 4.07 -4.79 -4.08
C SER A 231 5.38 -4.17 -4.53
N SER A 232 6.48 -4.96 -4.50
CA SER A 232 7.80 -4.50 -4.92
C SER A 232 8.39 -5.43 -5.98
N VAL A 233 9.69 -5.30 -6.32
CA VAL A 233 10.33 -6.01 -7.42
C VAL A 233 11.07 -7.24 -6.94
N TRP A 234 10.69 -8.40 -7.46
CA TRP A 234 11.30 -9.69 -7.09
C TRP A 234 12.79 -9.78 -7.43
N ASN A 235 13.21 -9.26 -8.57
CA ASN A 235 14.64 -9.30 -8.98
C ASN A 235 15.56 -8.45 -8.09
N ILE A 236 15.01 -7.53 -7.28
CA ILE A 236 15.77 -6.78 -6.28
C ILE A 236 15.69 -7.50 -4.92
N CYS A 237 14.50 -7.92 -4.52
CA CYS A 237 14.26 -8.62 -3.27
C CYS A 237 13.35 -9.84 -3.54
N PRO A 238 13.92 -11.07 -3.65
CA PRO A 238 13.19 -12.27 -4.10
C PRO A 238 12.34 -12.89 -2.99
N VAL A 239 11.28 -12.20 -2.60
CA VAL A 239 10.26 -12.68 -1.66
C VAL A 239 8.94 -12.90 -2.39
N PHE A 240 8.09 -13.81 -1.88
CA PHE A 240 6.84 -14.20 -2.56
C PHE A 240 5.83 -13.06 -2.75
N ARG A 241 5.98 -11.96 -2.01
CA ARG A 241 5.13 -10.77 -2.12
C ARG A 241 5.51 -9.84 -3.28
N ASN A 242 6.71 -10.02 -3.87
CA ASN A 242 7.24 -9.17 -4.92
C ASN A 242 6.99 -9.77 -6.31
N VAL A 243 6.87 -8.89 -7.30
CA VAL A 243 6.50 -9.27 -8.67
C VAL A 243 7.70 -9.50 -9.57
N LYS A 244 7.62 -10.55 -10.39
CA LYS A 244 8.62 -10.93 -11.38
C LYS A 244 8.48 -10.09 -12.66
N ASP A 245 9.51 -10.07 -13.49
CA ASP A 245 9.56 -9.30 -14.75
C ASP A 245 8.36 -9.58 -15.66
N GLU A 246 7.96 -10.84 -15.79
CA GLU A 246 6.83 -11.20 -16.66
C GLU A 246 5.50 -10.70 -16.09
N GLN A 247 5.35 -10.64 -14.78
CA GLN A 247 4.20 -10.03 -14.14
C GLN A 247 4.19 -8.50 -14.34
N ILE A 248 5.36 -7.83 -14.20
CA ILE A 248 5.50 -6.38 -14.47
C ILE A 248 5.09 -6.07 -15.91
N LYS A 249 5.59 -6.86 -16.89
CA LYS A 249 5.23 -6.70 -18.30
C LYS A 249 3.73 -6.96 -18.55
N ALA A 250 3.14 -7.95 -17.85
CA ALA A 250 1.71 -8.25 -17.96
C ALA A 250 0.84 -7.11 -17.42
N VAL A 251 1.20 -6.50 -16.28
CA VAL A 251 0.53 -5.32 -15.74
C VAL A 251 0.63 -4.15 -16.71
N ALA A 252 1.81 -3.90 -17.27
CA ALA A 252 1.99 -2.83 -18.25
C ALA A 252 1.13 -3.04 -19.51
N LYS A 253 1.08 -4.27 -20.03
CA LYS A 253 0.22 -4.63 -21.18
C LYS A 253 -1.27 -4.48 -20.87
N ASN A 254 -1.70 -4.77 -19.64
CA ASN A 254 -3.06 -4.56 -19.17
C ASN A 254 -3.41 -3.09 -18.97
N GLY A 255 -2.42 -2.19 -18.87
CA GLY A 255 -2.60 -0.78 -18.53
C GLY A 255 -2.75 -0.52 -17.04
N GLY A 256 -2.39 -1.48 -16.19
CA GLY A 256 -2.40 -1.40 -14.73
C GLY A 256 -1.27 -0.57 -14.14
N VAL A 257 -1.13 -0.64 -12.82
CA VAL A 257 -0.07 0.05 -12.04
C VAL A 257 0.41 -0.83 -10.90
N ILE A 258 1.72 -0.83 -10.65
CA ILE A 258 2.37 -1.46 -9.50
C ILE A 258 2.78 -0.36 -8.54
N CYS A 259 2.22 -0.37 -7.33
CA CYS A 259 2.53 0.61 -6.29
C CYS A 259 3.53 0.01 -5.30
N ILE A 260 4.66 0.71 -5.11
CA ILE A 260 5.79 0.22 -4.33
C ILE A 260 5.44 0.24 -2.84
N ASN A 261 5.56 -0.93 -2.22
CA ASN A 261 5.43 -1.15 -0.79
C ASN A 261 6.68 -0.64 -0.05
N PHE A 262 6.53 -0.17 1.20
CA PHE A 262 7.64 0.33 2.01
C PHE A 262 8.09 -0.63 3.11
N TYR A 263 7.51 -1.82 3.22
CA TYR A 263 8.02 -2.79 4.18
C TYR A 263 9.48 -3.15 3.87
N ALA A 264 10.36 -2.96 4.86
CA ALA A 264 11.80 -3.19 4.69
C ALA A 264 12.14 -4.59 4.15
N GLY A 265 11.34 -5.61 4.52
CA GLY A 265 11.50 -6.99 4.06
C GLY A 265 11.08 -7.24 2.60
N PHE A 266 10.46 -6.26 1.92
CA PHE A 266 10.14 -6.35 0.50
C PHE A 266 11.09 -5.48 -0.35
N ILE A 267 11.93 -4.67 0.32
CA ILE A 267 12.85 -3.72 -0.32
C ILE A 267 14.28 -4.26 -0.36
N ASP A 268 14.74 -4.93 0.71
CA ASP A 268 16.12 -5.38 0.81
C ASP A 268 16.23 -6.86 1.21
N SER A 269 16.98 -7.61 0.41
CA SER A 269 17.16 -9.06 0.59
C SER A 269 17.91 -9.43 1.88
N ASN A 270 18.84 -8.59 2.35
CA ASN A 270 19.56 -8.88 3.59
C ASN A 270 18.66 -8.69 4.80
N PHE A 271 17.84 -7.61 4.77
CA PHE A 271 16.82 -7.40 5.78
C PHE A 271 15.81 -8.55 5.78
N ALA A 272 15.27 -8.90 4.60
CA ALA A 272 14.30 -9.98 4.45
C ALA A 272 14.81 -11.30 5.03
N LYS A 273 16.01 -11.71 4.63
CA LYS A 273 16.63 -12.94 5.11
C LYS A 273 16.81 -12.93 6.63
N ARG A 274 17.30 -11.83 7.20
CA ARG A 274 17.50 -11.74 8.65
C ARG A 274 16.18 -11.74 9.42
N SER A 275 15.17 -11.06 8.91
CA SER A 275 13.81 -11.06 9.48
C SER A 275 13.22 -12.49 9.49
N GLU A 276 13.33 -13.20 8.37
CA GLU A 276 12.86 -14.59 8.22
C GLU A 276 13.58 -15.55 9.19
N GLU A 277 14.90 -15.42 9.32
CA GLU A 277 15.69 -16.21 10.31
C GLU A 277 15.20 -15.98 11.75
N LEU A 278 14.92 -14.73 12.11
CA LEU A 278 14.39 -14.38 13.42
C LEU A 278 12.95 -14.89 13.61
N GLU A 279 12.12 -14.78 12.59
CA GLU A 279 10.75 -15.28 12.60
C GLU A 279 10.69 -16.80 12.75
N GLY A 280 11.53 -17.54 12.01
CA GLY A 280 11.61 -19.01 12.08
C GLY A 280 12.17 -19.55 13.39
N THR A 281 12.84 -18.72 14.19
CA THR A 281 13.48 -19.10 15.45
C THR A 281 12.78 -18.47 16.66
N ARG A 282 13.38 -17.40 17.22
CA ARG A 282 12.88 -16.71 18.42
C ARG A 282 11.51 -16.05 18.24
N GLY A 283 11.22 -15.58 17.04
CA GLY A 283 9.95 -14.93 16.72
C GLY A 283 8.78 -15.89 16.73
N LYS A 284 8.98 -17.12 16.25
CA LYS A 284 7.96 -18.17 16.30
C LYS A 284 7.47 -18.43 17.72
N ALA A 285 8.38 -18.58 18.66
CA ALA A 285 8.04 -18.81 20.07
C ALA A 285 7.23 -17.65 20.67
N ILE A 286 7.59 -16.41 20.31
CA ILE A 286 6.86 -15.21 20.74
C ILE A 286 5.44 -15.20 20.13
N LYS A 287 5.33 -15.42 18.83
CA LYS A 287 4.04 -15.44 18.12
C LYS A 287 3.14 -16.54 18.67
N ASP A 288 3.64 -17.76 18.83
CA ASP A 288 2.88 -18.90 19.33
C ASP A 288 2.35 -18.66 20.78
N SER A 289 3.12 -17.92 21.60
CA SER A 289 2.71 -17.59 22.96
C SER A 289 1.75 -16.42 23.08
N LEU A 290 1.76 -15.48 22.13
CA LEU A 290 1.06 -14.20 22.23
C LEU A 290 -0.14 -14.06 21.27
N GLN A 291 -0.20 -14.83 20.16
CA GLN A 291 -1.25 -14.70 19.14
C GLN A 291 -2.67 -14.96 19.67
N GLN A 292 -2.80 -15.63 20.80
CA GLN A 292 -4.10 -15.85 21.46
C GLN A 292 -4.58 -14.64 22.30
N PHE A 293 -3.66 -13.68 22.58
CA PHE A 293 -3.93 -12.50 23.43
C PHE A 293 -3.96 -11.19 22.65
N TYR A 294 -3.28 -11.14 21.50
CA TYR A 294 -3.05 -9.92 20.74
C TYR A 294 -3.38 -10.13 19.27
N ASP A 295 -3.93 -9.10 18.64
CA ASP A 295 -4.10 -9.04 17.20
C ASP A 295 -2.77 -8.85 16.44
N ALA A 296 -2.83 -8.89 15.12
CA ALA A 296 -1.64 -8.78 14.28
C ALA A 296 -0.95 -7.40 14.40
N ALA A 297 -1.70 -6.31 14.60
CA ALA A 297 -1.13 -4.97 14.77
C ALA A 297 -0.29 -4.90 16.04
N LYS A 298 -0.80 -5.42 17.16
CA LYS A 298 -0.06 -5.47 18.41
C LYS A 298 1.12 -6.44 18.36
N LEU A 299 0.98 -7.55 17.66
CA LEU A 299 2.09 -8.49 17.43
C LEU A 299 3.21 -7.83 16.60
N ASN A 300 2.88 -7.02 15.59
CA ASN A 300 3.85 -6.25 14.81
C ASN A 300 4.61 -5.22 15.68
N GLU A 301 3.92 -4.54 16.59
CA GLU A 301 4.55 -3.63 17.55
C GLU A 301 5.53 -4.37 18.47
N ILE A 302 5.11 -5.49 19.05
CA ILE A 302 5.95 -6.34 19.91
C ILE A 302 7.16 -6.85 19.12
N TRP A 303 6.95 -7.30 17.87
CA TRP A 303 8.02 -7.72 16.95
C TRP A 303 9.01 -6.59 16.72
N ARG A 304 8.52 -5.41 16.40
CA ARG A 304 9.34 -4.20 16.19
C ARG A 304 10.20 -3.88 17.41
N GLN A 305 9.61 -3.86 18.60
CA GLN A 305 10.33 -3.58 19.84
C GLN A 305 11.37 -4.65 20.17
N ARG A 306 11.01 -5.92 19.96
CA ARG A 306 11.85 -7.05 20.35
C ARG A 306 13.09 -7.21 19.50
N PHE A 307 13.00 -6.93 18.21
CA PHE A 307 14.07 -7.18 17.23
C PHE A 307 14.68 -5.90 16.67
N ALA A 308 14.35 -4.73 17.23
CA ALA A 308 14.89 -3.43 16.79
C ALA A 308 16.42 -3.42 16.76
N ALA A 309 17.08 -3.88 17.80
CA ALA A 309 18.55 -3.87 17.89
C ALA A 309 19.23 -4.68 16.78
N GLU A 310 18.56 -5.71 16.26
CA GLU A 310 19.08 -6.61 15.24
C GLU A 310 18.69 -6.20 13.83
N LEU A 311 17.52 -5.60 13.66
CA LEU A 311 16.95 -5.27 12.36
C LEU A 311 17.14 -3.79 11.98
N ASP A 312 17.17 -2.84 12.91
CA ASP A 312 17.36 -1.43 12.59
C ASP A 312 18.65 -1.13 11.80
N PRO A 313 19.81 -1.77 12.11
CA PRO A 313 21.03 -1.56 11.33
C PRO A 313 20.94 -2.07 9.88
N LEU A 314 19.98 -2.94 9.59
CA LEU A 314 19.78 -3.55 8.27
C LEU A 314 18.65 -2.90 7.47
N ARG A 315 17.94 -1.92 8.04
CA ARG A 315 16.84 -1.24 7.34
C ARG A 315 17.34 -0.63 6.03
N PRO A 316 16.66 -0.90 4.91
CA PRO A 316 16.97 -0.24 3.65
C PRO A 316 16.76 1.27 3.77
N THR A 317 17.30 2.00 2.82
CA THR A 317 17.14 3.45 2.71
C THR A 317 16.01 3.81 1.75
N LEU A 318 15.52 5.05 1.82
CA LEU A 318 14.63 5.63 0.81
C LEU A 318 15.18 5.48 -0.61
N ALA A 319 16.50 5.57 -0.80
CA ALA A 319 17.11 5.39 -2.11
C ALA A 319 16.85 3.97 -2.67
N GLN A 320 16.93 2.94 -1.84
CA GLN A 320 16.61 1.56 -2.24
C GLN A 320 15.12 1.37 -2.59
N VAL A 321 14.20 2.08 -1.95
CA VAL A 321 12.79 2.10 -2.38
C VAL A 321 12.67 2.66 -3.80
N VAL A 322 13.39 3.74 -4.11
CA VAL A 322 13.39 4.32 -5.46
C VAL A 322 14.13 3.43 -6.47
N ASP A 323 15.03 2.51 -6.06
CA ASP A 323 15.61 1.49 -6.95
C ASP A 323 14.53 0.57 -7.53
N HIS A 324 13.50 0.22 -6.75
CA HIS A 324 12.34 -0.55 -7.25
C HIS A 324 11.54 0.25 -8.27
N ILE A 325 11.36 1.55 -8.07
CA ILE A 325 10.73 2.45 -9.06
C ILE A 325 11.56 2.47 -10.34
N ASP A 326 12.88 2.71 -10.24
CA ASP A 326 13.80 2.72 -11.36
C ASP A 326 13.76 1.42 -12.17
N TYR A 327 13.68 0.29 -11.46
CA TYR A 327 13.62 -1.02 -12.10
C TYR A 327 12.39 -1.15 -12.99
N ILE A 328 11.20 -0.85 -12.47
CA ILE A 328 9.95 -0.90 -13.23
C ILE A 328 9.99 0.09 -14.40
N VAL A 329 10.46 1.32 -14.15
CA VAL A 329 10.58 2.35 -15.21
C VAL A 329 11.52 1.92 -16.31
N LYS A 330 12.66 1.29 -16.00
CA LYS A 330 13.59 0.76 -17.00
C LYS A 330 12.99 -0.39 -17.80
N LEU A 331 12.18 -1.23 -17.17
CA LEU A 331 11.62 -2.43 -17.80
C LEU A 331 10.42 -2.11 -18.71
N VAL A 332 9.52 -1.23 -18.27
CA VAL A 332 8.21 -0.99 -18.96
C VAL A 332 7.83 0.48 -19.11
N GLY A 333 8.61 1.44 -18.58
CA GLY A 333 8.31 2.87 -18.63
C GLY A 333 7.64 3.41 -17.37
N ASP A 334 7.53 4.74 -17.29
CA ASP A 334 7.09 5.49 -16.12
C ASP A 334 5.56 5.55 -15.93
N ASP A 335 4.79 4.92 -16.83
CA ASP A 335 3.32 4.88 -16.78
C ASP A 335 2.75 3.79 -15.84
N TYR A 336 3.59 2.90 -15.30
CA TYR A 336 3.14 1.65 -14.67
C TYR A 336 3.60 1.47 -13.22
N VAL A 337 4.14 2.51 -12.60
CA VAL A 337 4.58 2.49 -11.19
C VAL A 337 3.93 3.60 -10.39
N GLY A 338 3.66 3.35 -9.10
CA GLY A 338 3.04 4.27 -8.15
C GLY A 338 3.55 4.04 -6.72
N ILE A 339 2.83 4.62 -5.74
CA ILE A 339 3.12 4.56 -4.32
C ILE A 339 2.01 3.78 -3.60
N GLY A 340 2.40 2.79 -2.81
CA GLY A 340 1.51 2.01 -1.94
C GLY A 340 2.23 1.66 -0.66
N SER A 341 2.27 2.61 0.28
CA SER A 341 3.24 2.64 1.37
C SER A 341 3.17 1.47 2.33
N ASP A 342 1.98 0.98 2.60
CA ASP A 342 1.72 0.02 3.67
C ASP A 342 2.04 0.59 5.06
N PHE A 343 1.99 1.94 5.21
CA PHE A 343 2.10 2.58 6.50
C PHE A 343 1.01 2.09 7.44
N ASP A 344 1.35 1.98 8.70
CA ASP A 344 0.53 1.45 9.79
C ASP A 344 0.26 -0.07 9.72
N GLY A 345 0.62 -0.76 8.61
CA GLY A 345 0.52 -2.23 8.44
C GLY A 345 1.84 -2.98 8.67
N VAL A 346 2.98 -2.28 8.68
CA VAL A 346 4.30 -2.91 8.71
C VAL A 346 5.14 -2.51 9.91
N SER A 347 5.99 -3.43 10.38
CA SER A 347 6.82 -3.24 11.56
C SER A 347 8.11 -2.45 11.33
N PHE A 348 8.70 -2.55 10.13
CA PHE A 348 9.97 -1.89 9.79
C PHE A 348 9.88 -1.18 8.45
N LEU A 349 10.12 0.12 8.49
CA LEU A 349 10.14 1.01 7.33
C LEU A 349 11.58 1.32 6.90
N PRO A 350 11.82 1.74 5.65
CA PRO A 350 13.11 2.23 5.19
C PRO A 350 13.54 3.49 5.95
N VAL A 351 14.83 3.65 6.16
CA VAL A 351 15.41 4.86 6.75
C VAL A 351 15.08 6.06 5.86
N GLY A 352 14.47 7.07 6.44
CA GLY A 352 14.03 8.28 5.73
C GLY A 352 12.58 8.27 5.27
N LEU A 353 11.86 7.15 5.43
CA LEU A 353 10.41 7.01 5.21
C LEU A 353 9.71 6.61 6.51
N ASP A 354 9.84 7.44 7.53
CA ASP A 354 9.44 7.10 8.89
C ASP A 354 7.92 7.28 9.14
N ASP A 355 7.26 8.14 8.37
CA ASP A 355 5.81 8.35 8.38
C ASP A 355 5.35 9.09 7.11
N VAL A 356 4.04 9.34 6.99
CA VAL A 356 3.45 10.00 5.81
C VAL A 356 3.96 11.42 5.55
N THR A 357 4.59 12.11 6.51
CA THR A 357 5.20 13.43 6.29
C THR A 357 6.44 13.38 5.41
N THR A 358 6.98 12.19 5.19
CA THR A 358 8.25 11.97 4.47
C THR A 358 8.11 11.80 2.95
N TYR A 359 6.91 11.75 2.40
CA TYR A 359 6.68 11.66 0.94
C TYR A 359 7.43 12.72 0.12
N PRO A 360 7.60 13.98 0.55
CA PRO A 360 8.43 14.94 -0.18
C PRO A 360 9.86 14.47 -0.47
N LYS A 361 10.42 13.60 0.38
CA LYS A 361 11.77 13.03 0.18
C LYS A 361 11.81 12.08 -1.02
N ILE A 362 10.71 11.37 -1.33
CA ILE A 362 10.61 10.56 -2.57
C ILE A 362 10.70 11.47 -3.79
N THR A 363 9.98 12.60 -3.78
CA THR A 363 10.07 13.58 -4.87
C THR A 363 11.49 14.13 -5.03
N GLN A 364 12.19 14.41 -3.91
CA GLN A 364 13.58 14.86 -3.93
C GLN A 364 14.50 13.83 -4.56
N GLU A 365 14.35 12.56 -4.19
CA GLU A 365 15.17 11.48 -4.72
C GLU A 365 14.91 11.24 -6.21
N LEU A 366 13.65 11.29 -6.66
CA LEU A 366 13.31 11.21 -8.09
C LEU A 366 13.93 12.38 -8.89
N VAL A 367 13.89 13.61 -8.35
CA VAL A 367 14.58 14.76 -8.96
C VAL A 367 16.09 14.53 -9.02
N ARG A 368 16.69 14.05 -7.93
CA ARG A 368 18.13 13.74 -7.85
C ARG A 368 18.56 12.71 -8.91
N ARG A 369 17.68 11.75 -9.22
CA ARG A 369 17.89 10.73 -10.26
C ARG A 369 17.62 11.21 -11.68
N GLY A 370 17.22 12.47 -11.85
CA GLY A 370 17.02 13.07 -13.18
C GLY A 370 15.65 12.79 -13.80
N TYR A 371 14.68 12.33 -13.05
CA TYR A 371 13.30 12.17 -13.55
C TYR A 371 12.71 13.51 -13.99
N THR A 372 11.98 13.50 -15.10
CA THR A 372 11.26 14.69 -15.57
C THR A 372 10.11 15.03 -14.61
N LYS A 373 9.69 16.30 -14.61
CA LYS A 373 8.52 16.73 -13.85
C LYS A 373 7.25 15.95 -14.24
N SER A 374 7.16 15.52 -15.49
CA SER A 374 6.05 14.70 -15.99
C SER A 374 6.09 13.31 -15.38
N SER A 375 7.24 12.64 -15.45
CA SER A 375 7.44 11.30 -14.87
C SER A 375 7.17 11.29 -13.36
N ILE A 376 7.67 12.31 -12.63
CA ILE A 376 7.41 12.44 -11.19
C ILE A 376 5.92 12.55 -10.88
N ARG A 377 5.16 13.38 -11.64
CA ARG A 377 3.71 13.48 -11.45
C ARG A 377 2.97 12.19 -11.75
N LYS A 378 3.41 11.42 -12.75
CA LYS A 378 2.87 10.10 -13.05
C LYS A 378 3.08 9.14 -11.86
N ILE A 379 4.31 9.03 -11.38
CA ILE A 379 4.73 8.13 -10.29
C ILE A 379 4.01 8.48 -8.99
N LEU A 380 3.92 9.77 -8.62
CA LEU A 380 3.29 10.19 -7.37
C LEU A 380 1.79 9.89 -7.32
N GLY A 381 1.09 9.85 -8.46
CA GLY A 381 -0.33 9.53 -8.43
C GLY A 381 -1.02 9.53 -9.78
N GLY A 382 -0.44 10.18 -10.82
CA GLY A 382 -1.05 10.26 -12.15
C GLY A 382 -1.40 8.91 -12.75
N ASN A 383 -0.56 7.90 -12.52
CA ASN A 383 -0.79 6.53 -12.98
C ASN A 383 -1.96 5.86 -12.27
N VAL A 384 -2.07 6.00 -10.95
CA VAL A 384 -3.20 5.48 -10.18
C VAL A 384 -4.49 6.22 -10.56
N MET A 385 -4.43 7.55 -10.75
CA MET A 385 -5.57 8.34 -11.24
C MET A 385 -6.06 7.86 -12.61
N ARG A 386 -5.17 7.40 -13.50
CA ARG A 386 -5.51 6.78 -14.79
C ARG A 386 -6.27 5.47 -14.60
N VAL A 387 -5.79 4.60 -13.70
CA VAL A 387 -6.46 3.33 -13.37
C VAL A 387 -7.84 3.59 -12.75
N MET A 388 -7.94 4.52 -11.79
CA MET A 388 -9.23 4.92 -11.22
C MET A 388 -10.21 5.43 -12.29
N LYS A 389 -9.74 6.27 -13.22
CA LYS A 389 -10.58 6.79 -14.31
C LYS A 389 -11.12 5.70 -15.23
N ALA A 390 -10.34 4.64 -15.45
CA ALA A 390 -10.73 3.52 -16.31
C ALA A 390 -11.72 2.56 -15.64
N ASN A 391 -11.67 2.46 -14.31
CA ASN A 391 -12.50 1.54 -13.53
C ASN A 391 -13.75 2.21 -12.95
N PHE A 392 -13.60 3.31 -12.23
CA PHE A 392 -14.68 3.96 -11.49
C PHE A 392 -15.76 4.53 -12.42
N LYS A 393 -17.00 4.24 -12.08
CA LYS A 393 -18.20 4.74 -12.80
C LYS A 393 -18.65 6.12 -12.35
#